data_42298581fb4680d8100f008097b8363d
#
_entry.id   42298581fb4680d8100f008097b8363d
#
_cell.length_a   1.000
_cell.length_b   1.000
_cell.length_c   1.000
_cell.angle_alpha   90.00
_cell.angle_beta   90.00
_cell.angle_gamma   90.00
#
_symmetry.space_group_name_H-M   'P 1'
#
loop_
_entity.id
_entity.type
_entity.pdbx_description
1 polymer ?
#
loop_
_entity_poly.entity_id
_entity_poly.type
_entity_poly.pdbx_seq_one_letter_code
_entity_poly.pdbx_strand_id
1 'polypeptide(L)'
;MPHLTLFYAPHTCALATRIALNEAGADYQLQYVDFGQNAQRSGEFLALNPLGRVPALRLEDGSTVLTETVALLAYVAQRFPEANLAPTDPAQFARMQGFHSYLASTVHVAHAHGRRAARWADDEHAQVAMQAKVAVNMAECCALIEEHWLDRGPWVMGDAFAVADAYLFTIAGWLKGDGVDIDYFPRLSDHYQRM
;
A
#
# COMPACT_ATOMS: atom_id res chain seq x y z
N MET A 1 -14.00 -12.53 -21.96
CA MET A 1 -14.68 -12.70 -20.67
C MET A 1 -14.32 -11.49 -19.81
N PRO A 2 -15.18 -11.02 -18.91
CA PRO A 2 -14.78 -9.95 -18.02
C PRO A 2 -13.60 -10.42 -17.14
N HIS A 3 -12.57 -9.61 -17.06
CA HIS A 3 -11.38 -9.85 -16.24
C HIS A 3 -11.37 -8.87 -15.08
N LEU A 4 -10.65 -9.19 -14.01
CA LEU A 4 -10.30 -8.20 -13.00
C LEU A 4 -9.62 -7.01 -13.68
N THR A 5 -9.95 -5.77 -13.30
CA THR A 5 -9.28 -4.59 -13.81
C THR A 5 -8.75 -3.76 -12.66
N LEU A 6 -7.42 -3.65 -12.56
CA LEU A 6 -6.75 -2.82 -11.56
C LEU A 6 -6.50 -1.41 -12.14
N PHE A 7 -7.15 -0.41 -11.56
CA PHE A 7 -6.86 1.01 -11.82
C PHE A 7 -5.66 1.43 -10.98
N TYR A 8 -4.63 1.95 -11.65
CA TYR A 8 -3.36 2.26 -11.01
C TYR A 8 -2.73 3.55 -11.55
N ALA A 9 -1.79 4.09 -10.78
CA ALA A 9 -0.81 5.07 -11.25
C ALA A 9 0.59 4.64 -10.74
N PRO A 10 1.67 4.93 -11.47
CA PRO A 10 3.03 4.65 -11.02
C PRO A 10 3.35 5.33 -9.68
N HIS A 11 4.24 4.72 -8.90
CA HIS A 11 4.71 5.23 -7.61
C HIS A 11 3.60 5.46 -6.56
N THR A 12 2.50 4.70 -6.65
CA THR A 12 1.38 4.75 -5.69
C THR A 12 1.22 3.41 -4.96
N CYS A 13 0.38 3.40 -3.92
CA CYS A 13 0.05 2.17 -3.19
C CYS A 13 -0.66 1.10 -4.05
N ALA A 14 -1.08 1.41 -5.28
CA ALA A 14 -1.58 0.43 -6.24
C ALA A 14 -0.54 -0.67 -6.56
N LEU A 15 0.77 -0.40 -6.36
CA LEU A 15 1.82 -1.39 -6.53
C LEU A 15 1.61 -2.60 -5.61
N ALA A 16 1.22 -2.38 -4.35
CA ALA A 16 0.94 -3.46 -3.40
C ALA A 16 -0.15 -4.42 -3.92
N THR A 17 -1.25 -3.86 -4.42
CA THR A 17 -2.33 -4.67 -5.02
C THR A 17 -1.88 -5.40 -6.27
N ARG A 18 -1.06 -4.76 -7.11
CA ARG A 18 -0.50 -5.38 -8.31
C ARG A 18 0.40 -6.56 -7.97
N ILE A 19 1.28 -6.42 -6.97
CA ILE A 19 2.13 -7.51 -6.48
C ILE A 19 1.24 -8.66 -5.99
N ALA A 20 0.26 -8.39 -5.14
CA ALA A 20 -0.65 -9.41 -4.63
C ALA A 20 -1.38 -10.17 -5.74
N LEU A 21 -1.86 -9.50 -6.79
CA LEU A 21 -2.50 -10.13 -7.95
C LEU A 21 -1.52 -11.00 -8.74
N ASN A 22 -0.27 -10.57 -8.91
CA ASN A 22 0.77 -11.37 -9.56
C ASN A 22 1.11 -12.63 -8.77
N GLU A 23 1.33 -12.50 -7.45
CA GLU A 23 1.61 -13.63 -6.56
C GLU A 23 0.44 -14.61 -6.47
N ALA A 24 -0.79 -14.11 -6.62
CA ALA A 24 -1.98 -14.93 -6.72
C ALA A 24 -2.14 -15.67 -8.06
N GLY A 25 -1.31 -15.36 -9.06
CA GLY A 25 -1.50 -15.88 -10.42
C GLY A 25 -2.80 -15.41 -11.07
N ALA A 26 -3.35 -14.27 -10.63
CA ALA A 26 -4.63 -13.75 -11.10
C ALA A 26 -4.54 -13.30 -12.57
N ASP A 27 -5.61 -13.57 -13.32
CA ASP A 27 -5.81 -12.98 -14.66
C ASP A 27 -6.47 -11.62 -14.52
N TYR A 28 -5.74 -10.53 -14.83
CA TYR A 28 -6.22 -9.17 -14.67
C TYR A 28 -5.64 -8.22 -15.73
N GLN A 29 -6.33 -7.11 -15.93
CA GLN A 29 -5.88 -6.02 -16.78
C GLN A 29 -5.48 -4.80 -15.93
N LEU A 30 -4.54 -4.01 -16.46
CA LEU A 30 -4.11 -2.75 -15.88
C LEU A 30 -4.78 -1.58 -16.61
N GLN A 31 -5.44 -0.70 -15.86
CA GLN A 31 -5.97 0.56 -16.36
C GLN A 31 -5.21 1.72 -15.74
N TYR A 32 -4.40 2.40 -16.55
CA TYR A 32 -3.66 3.57 -16.10
C TYR A 32 -4.58 4.76 -15.83
N VAL A 33 -4.36 5.43 -14.70
CA VAL A 33 -5.05 6.67 -14.32
C VAL A 33 -4.01 7.79 -14.32
N ASP A 34 -4.08 8.68 -15.29
CA ASP A 34 -3.11 9.75 -15.48
C ASP A 34 -3.33 10.90 -14.47
N PHE A 35 -2.53 10.92 -13.42
CA PHE A 35 -2.57 11.97 -12.39
C PHE A 35 -2.06 13.31 -12.92
N GLY A 36 -1.21 13.31 -13.97
CA GLY A 36 -0.73 14.52 -14.61
C GLY A 36 -1.86 15.28 -15.34
N GLN A 37 -2.84 14.52 -15.86
CA GLN A 37 -4.04 15.05 -16.48
C GLN A 37 -5.25 15.14 -15.53
N ASN A 38 -5.03 14.95 -14.23
CA ASN A 38 -6.10 14.90 -13.22
C ASN A 38 -7.21 13.87 -13.54
N ALA A 39 -6.89 12.78 -14.25
CA ALA A 39 -7.86 11.75 -14.61
C ALA A 39 -8.59 11.13 -13.40
N GLN A 40 -7.94 11.09 -12.22
CA GLN A 40 -8.56 10.64 -10.96
C GLN A 40 -9.70 11.56 -10.48
N ARG A 41 -9.86 12.75 -11.08
CA ARG A 41 -10.94 13.72 -10.80
C ARG A 41 -11.96 13.82 -11.92
N SER A 42 -11.80 13.03 -12.99
CA SER A 42 -12.80 12.96 -14.05
C SER A 42 -14.13 12.37 -13.53
N GLY A 43 -15.24 12.80 -14.13
CA GLY A 43 -16.56 12.24 -13.76
C GLY A 43 -16.63 10.73 -13.95
N GLU A 44 -15.97 10.20 -14.97
CA GLU A 44 -15.88 8.77 -15.24
C GLU A 44 -15.17 8.02 -14.10
N PHE A 45 -14.00 8.49 -13.67
CA PHE A 45 -13.26 7.84 -12.58
C PHE A 45 -13.95 8.03 -11.22
N LEU A 46 -14.54 9.21 -10.96
CA LEU A 46 -15.29 9.45 -9.70
C LEU A 46 -16.55 8.59 -9.59
N ALA A 47 -17.15 8.18 -10.71
CA ALA A 47 -18.23 7.19 -10.71
C ALA A 47 -17.74 5.79 -10.30
N LEU A 48 -16.47 5.44 -10.54
CA LEU A 48 -15.85 4.19 -10.11
C LEU A 48 -15.35 4.28 -8.66
N ASN A 49 -14.66 5.35 -8.32
CA ASN A 49 -14.16 5.60 -6.97
C ASN A 49 -14.38 7.07 -6.58
N PRO A 50 -15.41 7.36 -5.77
CA PRO A 50 -15.74 8.74 -5.35
C PRO A 50 -14.62 9.44 -4.59
N LEU A 51 -13.67 8.70 -4.01
CA LEU A 51 -12.50 9.27 -3.32
C LEU A 51 -11.47 9.86 -4.32
N GLY A 52 -11.56 9.52 -5.62
CA GLY A 52 -10.61 9.96 -6.63
C GLY A 52 -9.19 9.48 -6.34
N ARG A 53 -9.03 8.21 -5.96
CA ARG A 53 -7.76 7.58 -5.56
C ARG A 53 -7.56 6.24 -6.26
N VAL A 54 -6.32 5.82 -6.39
CA VAL A 54 -5.93 4.45 -6.74
C VAL A 54 -5.26 3.79 -5.51
N PRO A 55 -5.31 2.44 -5.38
CA PRO A 55 -5.94 1.49 -6.29
C PRO A 55 -7.46 1.49 -6.23
N ALA A 56 -8.06 1.05 -7.33
CA ALA A 56 -9.42 0.55 -7.39
C ALA A 56 -9.40 -0.75 -8.22
N LEU A 57 -10.18 -1.75 -7.83
CA LEU A 57 -10.24 -3.04 -8.51
C LEU A 57 -11.69 -3.31 -8.94
N ARG A 58 -11.93 -3.30 -10.25
CA ARG A 58 -13.21 -3.72 -10.81
C ARG A 58 -13.22 -5.23 -10.97
N LEU A 59 -14.26 -5.87 -10.46
CA LEU A 59 -14.41 -7.31 -10.50
C LEU A 59 -14.93 -7.80 -11.86
N GLU A 60 -14.93 -9.13 -12.06
CA GLU A 60 -15.31 -9.79 -13.30
C GLU A 60 -16.78 -9.59 -13.68
N ASP A 61 -17.65 -9.21 -12.74
CA ASP A 61 -19.05 -8.85 -13.01
C ASP A 61 -19.19 -7.51 -13.77
N GLY A 62 -18.09 -6.76 -13.91
CA GLY A 62 -18.00 -5.49 -14.61
C GLY A 62 -18.64 -4.30 -13.86
N SER A 63 -19.32 -4.54 -12.75
CA SER A 63 -20.08 -3.53 -11.99
C SER A 63 -19.54 -3.28 -10.59
N THR A 64 -19.05 -4.30 -9.91
CA THR A 64 -18.50 -4.18 -8.56
C THR A 64 -17.08 -3.59 -8.61
N VAL A 65 -16.87 -2.51 -7.86
CA VAL A 65 -15.56 -1.89 -7.70
C VAL A 65 -15.19 -1.88 -6.23
N LEU A 66 -14.06 -2.52 -5.90
CA LEU A 66 -13.45 -2.49 -4.58
C LEU A 66 -12.39 -1.42 -4.52
N THR A 67 -12.25 -0.77 -3.37
CA THR A 67 -11.29 0.31 -3.13
C THR A 67 -10.55 0.09 -1.82
N GLU A 68 -9.55 0.91 -1.52
CA GLU A 68 -8.66 0.85 -0.35
C GLU A 68 -7.68 -0.33 -0.38
N THR A 69 -6.39 0.00 -0.35
CA THR A 69 -5.29 -0.99 -0.47
C THR A 69 -5.46 -2.16 0.50
N VAL A 70 -5.79 -1.89 1.76
CA VAL A 70 -5.94 -2.93 2.80
C VAL A 70 -7.07 -3.90 2.44
N ALA A 71 -8.21 -3.38 1.98
CA ALA A 71 -9.35 -4.20 1.58
C ALA A 71 -9.03 -5.03 0.33
N LEU A 72 -8.33 -4.44 -0.65
CA LEU A 72 -7.94 -5.15 -1.87
C LEU A 72 -6.94 -6.28 -1.59
N LEU A 73 -5.97 -6.07 -0.71
CA LEU A 73 -5.03 -7.11 -0.28
C LEU A 73 -5.74 -8.27 0.42
N ALA A 74 -6.68 -7.96 1.32
CA ALA A 74 -7.50 -8.98 1.97
C ALA A 74 -8.38 -9.74 0.96
N TYR A 75 -9.00 -9.02 0.01
CA TYR A 75 -9.80 -9.62 -1.05
C TYR A 75 -8.99 -10.59 -1.90
N VAL A 76 -7.81 -10.17 -2.39
CA VAL A 76 -6.95 -11.02 -3.22
C VAL A 76 -6.54 -12.28 -2.47
N ALA A 77 -6.10 -12.18 -1.22
CA ALA A 77 -5.71 -13.33 -0.41
C ALA A 77 -6.88 -14.32 -0.17
N GLN A 78 -8.11 -13.82 0.00
CA GLN A 78 -9.29 -14.65 0.19
C GLN A 78 -9.85 -15.22 -1.13
N ARG A 79 -9.72 -14.48 -2.23
CA ARG A 79 -10.21 -14.90 -3.55
C ARG A 79 -9.35 -16.00 -4.17
N PHE A 80 -8.05 -16.04 -3.82
CA PHE A 80 -7.07 -16.98 -4.32
C PHE A 80 -6.39 -17.74 -3.14
N PRO A 81 -7.16 -18.56 -2.39
CA PRO A 81 -6.64 -19.21 -1.18
C PRO A 81 -5.50 -20.17 -1.44
N GLU A 82 -5.43 -20.77 -2.63
CA GLU A 82 -4.36 -21.67 -3.08
C GLU A 82 -2.99 -20.99 -3.16
N ALA A 83 -2.94 -19.65 -3.29
CA ALA A 83 -1.71 -18.90 -3.32
C ALA A 83 -1.10 -18.68 -1.92
N ASN A 84 -1.83 -19.02 -0.86
CA ASN A 84 -1.38 -18.91 0.55
C ASN A 84 -0.83 -17.52 0.94
N LEU A 85 -1.47 -16.47 0.44
CA LEU A 85 -1.02 -15.07 0.61
C LEU A 85 -1.43 -14.43 1.95
N ALA A 86 -2.11 -15.17 2.82
CA ALA A 86 -2.50 -14.72 4.16
C ALA A 86 -2.60 -15.91 5.12
N PRO A 87 -2.39 -15.69 6.43
CA PRO A 87 -2.64 -16.70 7.43
C PRO A 87 -4.10 -17.15 7.44
N THR A 88 -4.33 -18.45 7.62
CA THR A 88 -5.68 -19.03 7.77
C THR A 88 -6.17 -18.99 9.23
N ASP A 89 -5.26 -18.92 10.19
CA ASP A 89 -5.60 -18.74 11.60
C ASP A 89 -6.17 -17.33 11.84
N PRO A 90 -7.35 -17.20 12.47
CA PRO A 90 -8.01 -15.90 12.63
C PRO A 90 -7.20 -14.88 13.42
N ALA A 91 -6.41 -15.32 14.44
CA ALA A 91 -5.62 -14.40 15.25
C ALA A 91 -4.41 -13.89 14.46
N GLN A 92 -3.75 -14.74 13.67
CA GLN A 92 -2.67 -14.33 12.77
C GLN A 92 -3.18 -13.46 11.64
N PHE A 93 -4.34 -13.75 11.07
CA PHE A 93 -4.99 -12.88 10.08
C PHE A 93 -5.29 -11.50 10.67
N ALA A 94 -5.85 -11.45 11.89
CA ALA A 94 -6.10 -10.17 12.58
C ALA A 94 -4.81 -9.40 12.86
N ARG A 95 -3.70 -10.08 13.22
CA ARG A 95 -2.38 -9.47 13.37
C ARG A 95 -1.91 -8.84 12.04
N MET A 96 -2.05 -9.56 10.92
CA MET A 96 -1.74 -9.03 9.59
C MET A 96 -2.58 -7.80 9.26
N GLN A 97 -3.89 -7.83 9.56
CA GLN A 97 -4.77 -6.66 9.35
C GLN A 97 -4.39 -5.49 10.26
N GLY A 98 -3.92 -5.75 11.48
CA GLY A 98 -3.37 -4.73 12.38
C GLY A 98 -2.16 -4.02 11.75
N PHE A 99 -1.24 -4.79 11.14
CA PHE A 99 -0.12 -4.22 10.39
C PHE A 99 -0.58 -3.41 9.17
N HIS A 100 -1.49 -3.94 8.37
CA HIS A 100 -2.08 -3.20 7.25
C HIS A 100 -2.71 -1.87 7.69
N SER A 101 -3.45 -1.89 8.81
CA SER A 101 -4.04 -0.68 9.37
C SER A 101 -2.97 0.31 9.80
N TYR A 102 -1.89 -0.15 10.46
CA TYR A 102 -0.75 0.70 10.82
C TYR A 102 -0.10 1.33 9.58
N LEU A 103 0.16 0.55 8.54
CA LEU A 103 0.69 1.07 7.28
C LEU A 103 -0.24 2.12 6.66
N ALA A 104 -1.55 1.87 6.62
CA ALA A 104 -2.51 2.75 5.96
C ALA A 104 -2.82 4.04 6.74
N SER A 105 -2.96 3.94 8.06
CA SER A 105 -3.43 5.05 8.91
C SER A 105 -2.31 5.86 9.55
N THR A 106 -1.08 5.33 9.59
CA THR A 106 0.06 5.97 10.22
C THR A 106 1.17 6.22 9.23
N VAL A 107 1.78 5.16 8.68
CA VAL A 107 2.97 5.28 7.83
C VAL A 107 2.65 5.99 6.50
N HIS A 108 1.62 5.56 5.80
CA HIS A 108 1.19 6.19 4.54
C HIS A 108 0.73 7.64 4.75
N VAL A 109 0.12 7.94 5.90
CA VAL A 109 -0.28 9.32 6.25
C VAL A 109 0.95 10.19 6.49
N ALA A 110 1.96 9.69 7.23
CA ALA A 110 3.23 10.39 7.44
C ALA A 110 3.92 10.73 6.10
N HIS A 111 4.04 9.75 5.18
CA HIS A 111 4.51 9.96 3.81
C HIS A 111 3.69 11.03 3.07
N ALA A 112 2.34 10.94 3.17
CA ALA A 112 1.45 11.83 2.42
C ALA A 112 1.57 13.30 2.85
N HIS A 113 1.99 13.60 4.07
CA HIS A 113 2.30 14.97 4.53
C HIS A 113 3.39 15.63 3.68
N GLY A 114 4.28 14.89 3.01
CA GLY A 114 5.29 15.44 2.12
C GLY A 114 4.70 16.15 0.92
N ARG A 115 3.98 15.40 0.07
CA ARG A 115 3.47 15.92 -1.20
C ARG A 115 2.02 16.40 -1.16
N ARG A 116 1.31 16.18 -0.08
CA ARG A 116 -0.14 16.36 0.00
C ARG A 116 -0.58 17.08 1.27
N ALA A 117 0.31 17.85 1.88
CA ALA A 117 0.04 18.61 3.11
C ALA A 117 -1.21 19.50 3.02
N ALA A 118 -1.51 20.04 1.82
CA ALA A 118 -2.72 20.79 1.52
C ALA A 118 -4.04 20.01 1.73
N ARG A 119 -4.00 18.69 1.98
CA ARG A 119 -5.19 17.93 2.40
C ARG A 119 -5.56 18.16 3.87
N TRP A 120 -4.62 18.63 4.68
CA TRP A 120 -4.77 18.78 6.14
C TRP A 120 -4.73 20.23 6.61
N ALA A 121 -4.09 21.11 5.83
CA ALA A 121 -4.00 22.53 6.18
C ALA A 121 -4.02 23.41 4.93
N ASP A 122 -4.77 24.50 4.97
CA ASP A 122 -4.77 25.54 3.94
C ASP A 122 -3.61 26.53 4.13
N ASP A 123 -3.12 26.68 5.39
CA ASP A 123 -2.01 27.56 5.73
C ASP A 123 -0.67 27.01 5.24
N GLU A 124 0.06 27.80 4.45
CA GLU A 124 1.33 27.38 3.85
C GLU A 124 2.43 27.11 4.89
N HIS A 125 2.48 27.86 6.01
CA HIS A 125 3.45 27.60 7.06
C HIS A 125 3.18 26.27 7.76
N ALA A 126 1.91 25.92 7.97
CA ALA A 126 1.52 24.62 8.51
C ALA A 126 1.90 23.50 7.54
N GLN A 127 1.71 23.68 6.23
CA GLN A 127 2.12 22.71 5.23
C GLN A 127 3.64 22.48 5.23
N VAL A 128 4.43 23.54 5.26
CA VAL A 128 5.90 23.47 5.35
C VAL A 128 6.34 22.75 6.63
N ALA A 129 5.72 23.04 7.76
CA ALA A 129 6.02 22.37 9.03
C ALA A 129 5.70 20.86 8.99
N MET A 130 4.58 20.46 8.38
CA MET A 130 4.26 19.05 8.16
C MET A 130 5.28 18.37 7.25
N GLN A 131 5.65 18.99 6.14
CA GLN A 131 6.65 18.48 5.21
C GLN A 131 8.02 18.26 5.88
N ALA A 132 8.44 19.20 6.73
CA ALA A 132 9.69 19.10 7.47
C ALA A 132 9.73 17.94 8.47
N LYS A 133 8.57 17.45 8.93
CA LYS A 133 8.45 16.32 9.88
C LYS A 133 8.46 14.95 9.19
N VAL A 134 8.31 14.87 7.86
CA VAL A 134 8.15 13.59 7.15
C VAL A 134 9.31 12.63 7.42
N ALA A 135 10.55 13.08 7.23
CA ALA A 135 11.71 12.22 7.42
C ALA A 135 11.78 11.63 8.85
N VAL A 136 11.52 12.46 9.87
CA VAL A 136 11.51 12.03 11.27
C VAL A 136 10.40 11.01 11.52
N ASN A 137 9.17 11.33 11.12
CA ASN A 137 8.02 10.45 11.34
C ASN A 137 8.17 9.13 10.59
N MET A 138 8.68 9.16 9.35
CA MET A 138 8.92 7.93 8.58
C MET A 138 10.03 7.08 9.20
N ALA A 139 11.12 7.69 9.70
CA ALA A 139 12.18 6.97 10.40
C ALA A 139 11.66 6.30 11.69
N GLU A 140 10.84 7.00 12.49
CA GLU A 140 10.19 6.42 13.67
C GLU A 140 9.27 5.24 13.30
N CYS A 141 8.51 5.37 12.23
CA CYS A 141 7.69 4.28 11.71
C CYS A 141 8.54 3.07 11.29
N CYS A 142 9.66 3.29 10.59
CA CYS A 142 10.57 2.22 10.17
C CYS A 142 11.22 1.52 11.37
N ALA A 143 11.60 2.26 12.42
CA ALA A 143 12.13 1.68 13.64
C ALA A 143 11.13 0.72 14.32
N LEU A 144 9.85 1.12 14.39
CA LEU A 144 8.80 0.25 14.92
C LEU A 144 8.57 -0.99 14.05
N ILE A 145 8.62 -0.86 12.72
CA ILE A 145 8.51 -1.99 11.80
C ILE A 145 9.67 -2.96 12.00
N GLU A 146 10.89 -2.43 12.05
CA GLU A 146 12.12 -3.19 12.28
C GLU A 146 12.06 -3.99 13.59
N GLU A 147 11.55 -3.39 14.67
CA GLU A 147 11.55 -3.99 16.02
C GLU A 147 10.41 -4.99 16.23
N HIS A 148 9.21 -4.72 15.69
CA HIS A 148 8.01 -5.45 16.09
C HIS A 148 7.37 -6.29 14.99
N TRP A 149 7.76 -6.06 13.71
CA TRP A 149 7.12 -6.73 12.58
C TRP A 149 8.09 -7.60 11.76
N LEU A 150 9.38 -7.27 11.79
CA LEU A 150 10.44 -8.02 11.12
C LEU A 150 11.38 -8.73 12.14
N ASP A 151 10.92 -8.95 13.37
CA ASP A 151 11.68 -9.58 14.44
C ASP A 151 11.67 -11.13 14.39
N ARG A 152 10.72 -11.73 13.65
CA ARG A 152 10.43 -13.17 13.68
C ARG A 152 10.75 -13.93 12.40
N GLY A 153 11.35 -13.28 11.44
CA GLY A 153 11.68 -13.93 10.19
C GLY A 153 11.90 -12.93 9.05
N PRO A 154 12.13 -13.43 7.83
CA PRO A 154 12.41 -12.58 6.68
C PRO A 154 11.18 -11.83 6.15
N TRP A 155 9.97 -12.19 6.59
CA TRP A 155 8.69 -11.64 6.17
C TRP A 155 7.88 -11.12 7.36
N VAL A 156 6.94 -10.23 7.08
CA VAL A 156 6.09 -9.60 8.12
C VAL A 156 5.34 -10.63 8.98
N MET A 157 4.92 -11.75 8.36
CA MET A 157 4.21 -12.82 9.10
C MET A 157 5.12 -13.97 9.54
N GLY A 158 6.45 -13.84 9.41
CA GLY A 158 7.44 -14.83 9.81
C GLY A 158 8.16 -15.46 8.63
N ASP A 159 7.99 -16.77 8.43
CA ASP A 159 8.81 -17.53 7.44
C ASP A 159 8.26 -17.50 6.02
N ALA A 160 7.01 -17.08 5.81
CA ALA A 160 6.35 -17.08 4.51
C ALA A 160 5.88 -15.69 4.10
N PHE A 161 6.03 -15.39 2.79
CA PHE A 161 5.48 -14.19 2.17
C PHE A 161 3.96 -14.11 2.39
N ALA A 162 3.47 -12.91 2.65
CA ALA A 162 2.04 -12.59 2.72
C ALA A 162 1.76 -11.25 2.02
N VAL A 163 0.49 -10.94 1.78
CA VAL A 163 0.12 -9.64 1.16
C VAL A 163 0.57 -8.43 1.97
N ALA A 164 0.89 -8.62 3.25
CA ALA A 164 1.48 -7.60 4.11
C ALA A 164 2.86 -7.13 3.60
N ASP A 165 3.65 -8.04 3.07
CA ASP A 165 4.97 -7.77 2.52
C ASP A 165 4.89 -6.91 1.25
N ALA A 166 3.89 -7.15 0.40
CA ALA A 166 3.65 -6.34 -0.78
C ALA A 166 3.37 -4.86 -0.43
N TYR A 167 2.65 -4.61 0.67
CA TYR A 167 2.39 -3.24 1.10
C TYR A 167 3.61 -2.61 1.77
N LEU A 168 4.32 -3.36 2.60
CA LEU A 168 5.58 -2.90 3.20
C LEU A 168 6.62 -2.54 2.13
N PHE A 169 6.83 -3.42 1.13
CA PHE A 169 7.72 -3.15 -0.01
C PHE A 169 7.35 -1.85 -0.73
N THR A 170 6.06 -1.65 -0.99
CA THR A 170 5.58 -0.45 -1.67
C THR A 170 5.93 0.82 -0.88
N ILE A 171 5.72 0.80 0.44
CA ILE A 171 6.04 1.93 1.33
C ILE A 171 7.57 2.13 1.44
N ALA A 172 8.34 1.05 1.59
CA ALA A 172 9.79 1.10 1.66
C ALA A 172 10.40 1.76 0.41
N GLY A 173 9.79 1.54 -0.75
CA GLY A 173 10.17 2.19 -2.01
C GLY A 173 10.00 3.73 -2.03
N TRP A 174 9.28 4.33 -1.07
CA TRP A 174 9.11 5.78 -0.96
C TRP A 174 10.15 6.44 -0.05
N LEU A 175 10.82 5.69 0.84
CA LEU A 175 11.70 6.19 1.90
C LEU A 175 12.77 7.15 1.39
N LYS A 176 13.42 6.83 0.27
CA LYS A 176 14.41 7.72 -0.34
C LYS A 176 13.82 9.09 -0.69
N GLY A 177 12.58 9.11 -1.20
CA GLY A 177 11.85 10.35 -1.53
C GLY A 177 11.41 11.13 -0.29
N ASP A 178 11.27 10.45 0.84
CA ASP A 178 10.90 11.01 2.15
C ASP A 178 12.13 11.45 2.97
N GLY A 179 13.35 11.29 2.42
CA GLY A 179 14.58 11.66 3.08
C GLY A 179 15.06 10.66 4.14
N VAL A 180 14.62 9.41 4.06
CA VAL A 180 15.02 8.32 4.96
C VAL A 180 15.92 7.34 4.20
N ASP A 181 17.09 7.05 4.77
CA ASP A 181 18.00 6.03 4.27
C ASP A 181 17.58 4.66 4.86
N ILE A 182 17.18 3.74 4.01
CA ILE A 182 16.73 2.41 4.40
C ILE A 182 17.83 1.57 5.07
N ASP A 183 19.09 1.87 4.80
CA ASP A 183 20.24 1.13 5.34
C ASP A 183 20.42 1.32 6.86
N TYR A 184 19.76 2.31 7.45
CA TYR A 184 19.63 2.42 8.91
C TYR A 184 18.70 1.38 9.54
N PHE A 185 17.95 0.63 8.72
CA PHE A 185 16.97 -0.38 9.13
C PHE A 185 17.32 -1.72 8.44
N PRO A 186 18.29 -2.49 8.96
CA PRO A 186 18.87 -3.62 8.25
C PRO A 186 17.87 -4.74 7.90
N ARG A 187 16.87 -5.02 8.76
CA ARG A 187 15.84 -6.02 8.46
C ARG A 187 14.88 -5.52 7.38
N LEU A 188 14.53 -4.23 7.40
CA LEU A 188 13.69 -3.62 6.38
C LEU A 188 14.44 -3.52 5.04
N SER A 189 15.74 -3.21 5.05
CA SER A 189 16.61 -3.22 3.87
C SER A 189 16.70 -4.64 3.27
N ASP A 190 16.93 -5.67 4.10
CA ASP A 190 16.94 -7.08 3.66
C ASP A 190 15.58 -7.51 3.09
N HIS A 191 14.48 -7.17 3.76
CA HIS A 191 13.13 -7.40 3.25
C HIS A 191 12.92 -6.75 1.89
N TYR A 192 13.30 -5.48 1.74
CA TYR A 192 13.16 -4.74 0.47
C TYR A 192 13.96 -5.34 -0.67
N GLN A 193 15.17 -5.85 -0.40
CA GLN A 193 16.03 -6.51 -1.40
C GLN A 193 15.53 -7.90 -1.79
N ARG A 194 14.79 -8.56 -0.91
CA ARG A 194 14.23 -9.91 -1.12
C ARG A 194 13.01 -9.90 -2.04
N MET A 195 12.29 -8.77 -2.10
CA MET A 195 11.11 -8.57 -2.95
C MET A 195 11.46 -8.31 -4.42
#